data_8b11ef52a4b23b26a0f08b973b410879
#
_entry.id   8b11ef52a4b23b26a0f08b973b410879
#
_cell.length_a   1.000
_cell.length_b   1.000
_cell.length_c   1.000
_cell.angle_alpha   90.00
_cell.angle_beta   90.00
_cell.angle_gamma   90.00
#
_symmetry.space_group_name_H-M   'P 1'
#
loop_
_entity.id
_entity.type
_entity.pdbx_description
1 polymer ?
#
loop_
_entity_poly.entity_id
_entity_poly.type
_entity_poly.pdbx_seq_one_letter_code
_entity_poly.pdbx_strand_id
1 'polypeptide(L)'
;MSLTNLESNQKGTQKIKLDFKDAKYATGRRKRSIARVWIKKGSGKIFVNGKEMIQYFKRPAHQIIVTKPLEEVNLMSQYDIKCNVKGGGLSGQAGAIIHGMSRALVNMDNSLKKILKKNKFTTRDSRKVERKKYGHKKARRSFQFSKR
;
A
#
# COMPACT_ATOMS: atom_id res chain seq x y z
N MET A 1 -12.41 -37.95 -36.70
CA MET A 1 -12.69 -36.54 -36.32
C MET A 1 -12.69 -36.49 -34.82
N SER A 2 -11.58 -36.11 -34.21
CA SER A 2 -11.41 -36.06 -32.77
C SER A 2 -11.47 -34.57 -32.33
N LEU A 3 -12.53 -34.22 -31.64
CA LEU A 3 -12.69 -32.89 -31.04
C LEU A 3 -11.80 -32.82 -29.78
N THR A 4 -10.73 -32.08 -29.86
CA THR A 4 -9.86 -31.78 -28.72
C THR A 4 -10.55 -30.81 -27.79
N ASN A 5 -10.88 -31.27 -26.59
CA ASN A 5 -11.39 -30.46 -25.48
C ASN A 5 -10.32 -29.42 -25.06
N LEU A 6 -10.60 -28.17 -25.34
CA LEU A 6 -9.90 -27.03 -24.75
C LEU A 6 -10.42 -26.84 -23.30
N GLU A 7 -9.84 -27.55 -22.36
CA GLU A 7 -10.03 -27.27 -20.93
C GLU A 7 -9.41 -25.92 -20.61
N SER A 8 -10.26 -24.93 -20.48
CA SER A 8 -9.94 -23.61 -19.94
C SER A 8 -9.52 -23.73 -18.46
N ASN A 9 -8.23 -23.83 -18.24
CA ASN A 9 -7.63 -23.88 -16.90
C ASN A 9 -7.82 -22.54 -16.19
N GLN A 10 -9.00 -22.31 -15.61
CA GLN A 10 -9.27 -21.22 -14.70
C GLN A 10 -8.51 -21.53 -13.39
N LYS A 11 -7.24 -21.14 -13.31
CA LYS A 11 -6.50 -21.09 -12.05
C LYS A 11 -7.17 -20.04 -11.14
N GLY A 12 -8.17 -20.49 -10.39
CA GLY A 12 -8.77 -19.73 -9.33
C GLY A 12 -7.65 -19.25 -8.38
N THR A 13 -7.52 -17.94 -8.23
CA THR A 13 -6.55 -17.33 -7.30
C THR A 13 -6.89 -17.81 -5.89
N GLN A 14 -6.20 -18.84 -5.41
CA GLN A 14 -6.33 -19.33 -4.04
C GLN A 14 -5.95 -18.17 -3.11
N LYS A 15 -6.91 -17.70 -2.33
CA LYS A 15 -6.65 -16.71 -1.29
C LYS A 15 -5.82 -17.37 -0.20
N ILE A 16 -4.56 -16.97 -0.11
CA ILE A 16 -3.64 -17.48 0.90
C ILE A 16 -4.20 -17.08 2.28
N LYS A 17 -4.67 -18.09 3.06
CA LYS A 17 -5.09 -17.90 4.44
C LYS A 17 -3.84 -17.81 5.30
N LEU A 18 -3.41 -16.61 5.64
CA LEU A 18 -2.29 -16.36 6.53
C LEU A 18 -2.84 -16.09 7.93
N ASP A 19 -2.48 -16.92 8.90
CA ASP A 19 -2.82 -16.71 10.29
C ASP A 19 -1.92 -15.63 10.89
N PHE A 20 -2.52 -14.48 11.20
CA PHE A 20 -1.86 -13.33 11.80
C PHE A 20 -2.41 -13.03 13.21
N LYS A 21 -2.67 -14.09 14.04
CA LYS A 21 -3.24 -13.92 15.38
C LYS A 21 -2.38 -13.02 16.27
N ASP A 22 -1.04 -13.19 16.25
CA ASP A 22 -0.09 -12.44 17.09
C ASP A 22 0.62 -11.30 16.34
N ALA A 23 0.06 -10.86 15.22
CA ALA A 23 0.67 -9.81 14.41
C ALA A 23 0.46 -8.43 15.02
N LYS A 24 1.49 -7.58 14.99
CA LYS A 24 1.34 -6.17 15.32
C LYS A 24 0.61 -5.44 14.20
N TYR A 25 -0.37 -4.65 14.57
CA TYR A 25 -1.27 -3.96 13.67
C TYR A 25 -1.05 -2.46 13.66
N ALA A 26 -1.11 -1.85 12.47
CA ALA A 26 -1.22 -0.41 12.32
C ALA A 26 -1.98 -0.02 11.06
N THR A 27 -2.54 1.19 11.06
CA THR A 27 -3.17 1.79 9.89
C THR A 27 -2.27 2.84 9.26
N GLY A 28 -2.21 2.83 7.92
CA GLY A 28 -1.58 3.89 7.16
C GLY A 28 -2.57 4.59 6.24
N ARG A 29 -2.34 5.86 5.94
CA ARG A 29 -3.20 6.67 5.08
C ARG A 29 -2.39 7.55 4.16
N ARG A 30 -2.78 7.63 2.90
CA ARG A 30 -2.22 8.55 1.91
C ARG A 30 -3.28 8.94 0.88
N LYS A 31 -3.41 10.23 0.56
CA LYS A 31 -4.46 10.75 -0.33
C LYS A 31 -5.84 10.25 0.13
N ARG A 32 -6.54 9.46 -0.72
CA ARG A 32 -7.82 8.80 -0.39
C ARG A 32 -7.66 7.31 -0.08
N SER A 33 -6.41 6.81 0.01
CA SER A 33 -6.13 5.40 0.29
C SER A 33 -5.95 5.16 1.78
N ILE A 34 -6.45 4.02 2.24
CA ILE A 34 -6.31 3.52 3.61
C ILE A 34 -5.73 2.12 3.53
N ALA A 35 -4.66 1.87 4.28
CA ALA A 35 -4.02 0.57 4.42
C ALA A 35 -4.13 0.09 5.86
N ARG A 36 -4.56 -1.14 6.05
CA ARG A 36 -4.49 -1.88 7.30
C ARG A 36 -3.34 -2.86 7.16
N VAL A 37 -2.35 -2.77 8.02
CA VAL A 37 -1.10 -3.54 7.92
C VAL A 37 -0.91 -4.36 9.17
N TRP A 38 -0.63 -5.64 9.00
CA TRP A 38 -0.25 -6.58 10.04
C TRP A 38 1.15 -7.09 9.75
N ILE A 39 2.01 -7.10 10.75
CA ILE A 39 3.40 -7.55 10.67
C ILE A 39 3.61 -8.67 11.69
N LYS A 40 4.23 -9.76 11.25
CA LYS A 40 4.64 -10.91 12.08
C LYS A 40 6.06 -11.30 11.71
N LYS A 41 6.82 -11.88 12.63
CA LYS A 41 8.12 -12.51 12.31
C LYS A 41 7.90 -13.64 11.30
N GLY A 42 8.71 -13.70 10.25
CA GLY A 42 8.53 -14.65 9.17
C GLY A 42 9.65 -14.63 8.13
N SER A 43 9.33 -14.88 6.89
CA SER A 43 10.26 -15.12 5.77
C SER A 43 10.43 -13.92 4.81
N GLY A 44 9.84 -12.76 5.10
CA GLY A 44 9.95 -11.57 4.27
C GLY A 44 8.88 -11.45 3.17
N LYS A 45 7.81 -12.22 3.25
CA LYS A 45 6.74 -12.18 2.24
C LYS A 45 5.76 -11.04 2.49
N ILE A 46 5.44 -10.29 1.42
CA ILE A 46 4.49 -9.16 1.50
C ILE A 46 3.25 -9.48 0.66
N PHE A 47 2.11 -9.50 1.31
CA PHE A 47 0.81 -9.77 0.68
C PHE A 47 -0.08 -8.52 0.72
N VAL A 48 -0.66 -8.17 -0.42
CA VAL A 48 -1.56 -7.04 -0.56
C VAL A 48 -2.90 -7.53 -1.12
N ASN A 49 -3.96 -7.38 -0.34
CA ASN A 49 -5.31 -7.84 -0.70
C ASN A 49 -5.37 -9.32 -1.11
N GLY A 50 -4.56 -10.19 -0.47
CA GLY A 50 -4.50 -11.62 -0.76
C GLY A 50 -3.67 -12.02 -1.97
N LYS A 51 -2.97 -11.08 -2.61
CA LYS A 51 -2.00 -11.31 -3.68
C LYS A 51 -0.60 -10.96 -3.22
N GLU A 52 0.42 -11.55 -3.80
CA GLU A 52 1.78 -11.11 -3.57
C GLU A 52 1.98 -9.66 -4.04
N MET A 53 2.87 -8.93 -3.35
CA MET A 53 3.16 -7.52 -3.66
C MET A 53 3.54 -7.32 -5.12
N ILE A 54 4.33 -8.22 -5.71
CA ILE A 54 4.80 -8.16 -7.11
C ILE A 54 3.61 -8.28 -8.08
N GLN A 55 2.67 -9.16 -7.79
CA GLN A 55 1.47 -9.35 -8.61
C GLN A 55 0.50 -8.18 -8.49
N TYR A 56 0.42 -7.55 -7.31
CA TYR A 56 -0.47 -6.42 -7.06
C TYR A 56 0.06 -5.13 -7.65
N PHE A 57 1.34 -4.81 -7.41
CA PHE A 57 2.03 -3.64 -7.96
C PHE A 57 2.87 -4.04 -9.16
N LYS A 58 2.30 -3.96 -10.35
CA LYS A 58 3.01 -4.29 -11.60
C LYS A 58 4.17 -3.32 -11.91
N ARG A 59 4.13 -2.08 -11.41
CA ARG A 59 5.19 -1.08 -11.62
C ARG A 59 6.31 -1.25 -10.59
N PRO A 60 7.57 -1.45 -10.99
CA PRO A 60 8.71 -1.61 -10.08
C PRO A 60 8.87 -0.43 -9.10
N ALA A 61 8.60 0.79 -9.55
CA ALA A 61 8.65 1.97 -8.69
C ALA A 61 7.73 1.88 -7.45
N HIS A 62 6.54 1.26 -7.57
CA HIS A 62 5.66 1.06 -6.43
C HIS A 62 6.17 -0.04 -5.49
N GLN A 63 6.83 -1.08 -6.04
CA GLN A 63 7.44 -2.17 -5.26
C GLN A 63 8.57 -1.63 -4.40
N ILE A 64 9.51 -0.90 -5.01
CA ILE A 64 10.63 -0.23 -4.33
C ILE A 64 10.13 0.70 -3.22
N ILE A 65 9.09 1.47 -3.51
CA ILE A 65 8.49 2.37 -2.51
C ILE A 65 7.98 1.57 -1.30
N VAL A 66 7.31 0.44 -1.50
CA VAL A 66 6.76 -0.38 -0.41
C VAL A 66 7.86 -1.05 0.41
N THR A 67 8.97 -1.48 -0.19
CA THR A 67 10.08 -2.14 0.51
C THR A 67 10.97 -1.19 1.30
N LYS A 68 11.05 0.09 0.91
CA LYS A 68 11.91 1.10 1.54
C LYS A 68 11.96 1.09 3.07
N PRO A 69 10.84 1.03 3.82
CA PRO A 69 10.92 1.03 5.28
C PRO A 69 11.66 -0.17 5.86
N LEU A 70 11.59 -1.34 5.20
CA LEU A 70 12.29 -2.55 5.62
C LEU A 70 13.77 -2.52 5.27
N GLU A 71 14.12 -1.94 4.13
CA GLU A 71 15.51 -1.72 3.66
C GLU A 71 16.25 -0.81 4.63
N GLU A 72 15.68 0.33 5.00
CA GLU A 72 16.28 1.32 5.90
C GLU A 72 16.55 0.80 7.32
N VAL A 73 15.81 -0.22 7.75
CA VAL A 73 16.02 -0.86 9.06
C VAL A 73 16.68 -2.24 8.94
N ASN A 74 17.11 -2.66 7.74
CA ASN A 74 17.75 -3.96 7.46
C ASN A 74 16.91 -5.19 7.92
N LEU A 75 15.60 -5.13 7.76
CA LEU A 75 14.67 -6.17 8.23
C LEU A 75 13.89 -6.85 7.09
N MET A 76 14.40 -6.81 5.85
CA MET A 76 13.71 -7.29 4.64
C MET A 76 13.22 -8.74 4.72
N SER A 77 14.02 -9.65 5.27
CA SER A 77 13.73 -11.10 5.29
C SER A 77 13.24 -11.61 6.66
N GLN A 78 12.97 -10.73 7.61
CA GLN A 78 12.62 -11.14 8.98
C GLN A 78 11.13 -11.07 9.28
N TYR A 79 10.33 -10.41 8.44
CA TYR A 79 8.93 -10.15 8.72
C TYR A 79 8.03 -10.47 7.54
N ASP A 80 6.96 -11.21 7.81
CA ASP A 80 5.85 -11.39 6.89
C ASP A 80 4.82 -10.28 7.11
N ILE A 81 4.33 -9.72 6.01
CA ILE A 81 3.45 -8.55 6.04
C ILE A 81 2.17 -8.82 5.26
N LYS A 82 1.05 -8.60 5.92
CA LYS A 82 -0.28 -8.65 5.30
C LYS A 82 -0.87 -7.24 5.27
N CYS A 83 -1.26 -6.80 4.09
CA CYS A 83 -1.86 -5.49 3.87
C CYS A 83 -3.26 -5.62 3.28
N ASN A 84 -4.25 -4.99 3.91
CA ASN A 84 -5.56 -4.77 3.29
C ASN A 84 -5.67 -3.29 2.94
N VAL A 85 -5.80 -3.00 1.64
CA VAL A 85 -5.80 -1.64 1.11
C VAL A 85 -7.10 -1.33 0.39
N LYS A 86 -7.67 -0.16 0.68
CA LYS A 86 -8.91 0.33 0.04
C LYS A 86 -8.76 1.79 -0.39
N GLY A 87 -9.48 2.13 -1.45
CA GLY A 87 -9.60 3.50 -1.95
C GLY A 87 -8.37 4.04 -2.70
N GLY A 88 -8.53 5.17 -3.35
CA GLY A 88 -7.49 5.85 -4.12
C GLY A 88 -6.94 5.04 -5.29
N GLY A 89 -5.76 5.42 -5.77
CA GLY A 89 -5.03 4.70 -6.82
C GLY A 89 -3.78 4.01 -6.28
N LEU A 90 -3.12 3.18 -7.10
CA LEU A 90 -1.95 2.35 -6.72
C LEU A 90 -0.83 3.15 -6.05
N SER A 91 -0.51 4.36 -6.54
CA SER A 91 0.48 5.24 -5.92
C SER A 91 0.07 5.72 -4.52
N GLY A 92 -1.22 6.00 -4.31
CA GLY A 92 -1.75 6.35 -2.99
C GLY A 92 -1.74 5.15 -2.04
N GLN A 93 -2.05 3.97 -2.56
CA GLN A 93 -2.05 2.72 -1.81
C GLN A 93 -0.65 2.32 -1.37
N ALA A 94 0.36 2.41 -2.27
CA ALA A 94 1.76 2.18 -1.91
C ALA A 94 2.22 3.12 -0.77
N GLY A 95 1.92 4.43 -0.89
CA GLY A 95 2.23 5.38 0.17
C GLY A 95 1.45 5.16 1.48
N ALA A 96 0.24 4.61 1.42
CA ALA A 96 -0.51 4.23 2.61
C ALA A 96 0.09 2.99 3.29
N ILE A 97 0.58 2.01 2.50
CA ILE A 97 1.26 0.81 3.02
C ILE A 97 2.53 1.21 3.76
N ILE A 98 3.39 2.07 3.17
CA ILE A 98 4.61 2.56 3.85
C ILE A 98 4.28 3.14 5.21
N HIS A 99 3.35 4.08 5.25
CA HIS A 99 2.95 4.73 6.50
C HIS A 99 2.42 3.73 7.54
N GLY A 100 1.59 2.75 7.11
CA GLY A 100 1.08 1.71 7.99
C GLY A 100 2.17 0.76 8.48
N MET A 101 3.04 0.31 7.58
CA MET A 101 4.17 -0.58 7.87
C MET A 101 5.13 0.06 8.87
N SER A 102 5.55 1.30 8.63
CA SER A 102 6.47 2.01 9.53
C SER A 102 5.89 2.18 10.93
N ARG A 103 4.59 2.45 11.03
CA ARG A 103 3.91 2.51 12.34
C ARG A 103 3.84 1.15 13.02
N ALA A 104 3.60 0.08 12.27
CA ALA A 104 3.55 -1.27 12.83
C ALA A 104 4.95 -1.72 13.30
N LEU A 105 6.02 -1.39 12.56
CA LEU A 105 7.40 -1.64 12.99
C LEU A 105 7.74 -0.89 14.28
N VAL A 106 7.35 0.38 14.40
CA VAL A 106 7.55 1.14 15.66
C VAL A 106 6.75 0.54 16.82
N ASN A 107 5.57 -0.03 16.57
CA ASN A 107 4.79 -0.73 17.62
C ASN A 107 5.41 -2.06 18.03
N MET A 108 6.30 -2.64 17.21
CA MET A 108 7.07 -3.84 17.56
C MET A 108 8.33 -3.46 18.35
N ASP A 109 9.07 -2.50 17.82
CA ASP A 109 10.32 -2.03 18.42
C ASP A 109 10.39 -0.50 18.32
N ASN A 110 10.36 0.15 19.49
CA ASN A 110 10.38 1.61 19.59
C ASN A 110 11.75 2.22 19.21
N SER A 111 12.83 1.42 19.22
CA SER A 111 14.17 1.86 18.81
C SER A 111 14.21 2.32 17.33
N LEU A 112 13.42 1.67 16.47
CA LEU A 112 13.33 1.96 15.03
C LEU A 112 12.67 3.31 14.72
N LYS A 113 11.99 3.90 15.72
CA LYS A 113 11.26 5.16 15.56
C LYS A 113 12.14 6.32 15.06
N LYS A 114 13.38 6.43 15.56
CA LYS A 114 14.30 7.50 15.16
C LYS A 114 14.66 7.41 13.68
N ILE A 115 15.01 6.22 13.20
CA ILE A 115 15.40 5.95 11.81
C ILE A 115 14.21 6.20 10.86
N LEU A 116 13.06 5.59 11.15
CA LEU A 116 11.86 5.72 10.33
C LEU A 116 11.28 7.14 10.31
N LYS A 117 11.44 7.91 11.40
CA LYS A 117 11.02 9.32 11.46
C LYS A 117 11.96 10.22 10.66
N LYS A 118 13.28 9.98 10.67
CA LYS A 118 14.25 10.72 9.84
C LYS A 118 13.88 10.65 8.36
N ASN A 119 13.47 9.49 7.89
CA ASN A 119 13.02 9.26 6.51
C ASN A 119 11.54 9.66 6.25
N LYS A 120 10.87 10.28 7.23
CA LYS A 120 9.47 10.75 7.15
C LYS A 120 8.43 9.64 6.89
N PHE A 121 8.77 8.36 7.09
CA PHE A 121 7.84 7.24 6.85
C PHE A 121 6.72 7.14 7.89
N THR A 122 6.96 7.59 9.12
CA THR A 122 5.95 7.62 10.19
C THR A 122 5.05 8.84 10.13
N THR A 123 5.42 9.86 9.33
CA THR A 123 4.65 11.10 9.22
C THR A 123 3.58 10.95 8.13
N ARG A 124 2.34 11.27 8.47
CA ARG A 124 1.26 11.27 7.49
C ARG A 124 1.38 12.46 6.55
N ASP A 125 1.41 12.22 5.25
CA ASP A 125 1.24 13.26 4.23
C ASP A 125 -0.25 13.61 4.09
N SER A 126 -0.61 14.83 4.43
CA SER A 126 -2.00 15.32 4.42
C SER A 126 -2.49 15.72 3.02
N ARG A 127 -1.59 15.86 2.03
CA ARG A 127 -1.94 16.29 0.67
C ARG A 127 -2.95 15.35 0.02
N LYS A 128 -4.08 15.91 -0.37
CA LYS A 128 -5.13 15.22 -1.15
C LYS A 128 -5.67 16.16 -2.22
N VAL A 129 -6.24 15.59 -3.27
CA VAL A 129 -6.87 16.39 -4.34
C VAL A 129 -8.00 17.21 -3.75
N GLU A 130 -7.96 18.51 -3.97
CA GLU A 130 -8.98 19.47 -3.55
C GLU A 130 -10.28 19.21 -4.34
N ARG A 131 -11.41 19.37 -3.67
CA ARG A 131 -12.72 19.17 -4.30
C ARG A 131 -12.97 20.25 -5.36
N LYS A 132 -13.55 19.88 -6.48
CA LYS A 132 -14.08 20.83 -7.48
C LYS A 132 -15.03 21.81 -6.80
N LYS A 133 -14.85 23.09 -7.04
CA LYS A 133 -15.72 24.16 -6.50
C LYS A 133 -16.89 24.40 -7.46
N TYR A 134 -17.97 24.89 -6.90
CA TYR A 134 -19.09 25.42 -7.67
C TYR A 134 -18.62 26.63 -8.49
N GLY A 135 -19.13 26.81 -9.71
CA GLY A 135 -18.72 27.91 -10.60
C GLY A 135 -17.29 27.80 -11.17
N HIS A 136 -16.56 26.72 -10.96
CA HIS A 136 -15.21 26.50 -11.48
C HIS A 136 -15.12 25.23 -12.34
N LYS A 137 -14.20 25.18 -13.31
CA LYS A 137 -13.92 23.97 -14.10
C LYS A 137 -13.27 22.87 -13.25
N LYS A 138 -12.38 23.24 -12.30
CA LYS A 138 -11.72 22.38 -11.31
C LYS A 138 -11.76 23.05 -9.92
N ALA A 139 -10.94 22.60 -9.00
CA ALA A 139 -10.90 23.16 -7.65
C ALA A 139 -10.59 24.68 -7.64
N ARG A 140 -9.68 25.11 -8.53
CA ARG A 140 -9.23 26.52 -8.61
C ARG A 140 -9.28 27.10 -10.01
N ARG A 141 -9.46 26.27 -11.07
CA ARG A 141 -9.53 26.72 -12.45
C ARG A 141 -10.90 27.31 -12.73
N SER A 142 -10.96 28.60 -13.00
CA SER A 142 -12.15 29.34 -13.45
C SER A 142 -12.49 29.08 -14.92
N PHE A 143 -13.70 29.44 -15.31
CA PHE A 143 -14.06 29.55 -16.71
C PHE A 143 -13.37 30.76 -17.33
N GLN A 144 -13.17 30.73 -18.63
CA GLN A 144 -12.62 31.87 -19.34
C GLN A 144 -13.66 33.00 -19.33
N PHE A 145 -13.18 34.19 -18.99
CA PHE A 145 -14.02 35.38 -19.11
C PHE A 145 -14.25 35.70 -20.59
N SER A 146 -15.51 35.86 -21.01
CA SER A 146 -15.88 36.31 -22.34
C SER A 146 -16.23 37.80 -22.25
N LYS A 147 -15.39 38.63 -22.85
CA LYS A 147 -15.65 40.05 -22.97
C LYS A 147 -16.59 40.26 -24.18
N ARG A 148 -17.86 40.43 -23.94
CA ARG A 148 -18.85 40.95 -24.89
C ARG A 148 -19.52 42.16 -24.31
#